data_9558b5026d3ffcf10f9ce55a00e2e462
#
_entry.id   9558b5026d3ffcf10f9ce55a00e2e462
#
_cell.length_a   1.000
_cell.length_b   1.000
_cell.length_c   1.000
_cell.angle_alpha   90.00
_cell.angle_beta   90.00
_cell.angle_gamma   90.00
#
_symmetry.space_group_name_H-M   'P 1'
#
loop_
_entity.id
_entity.type
_entity.pdbx_description
1 polymer ?
#
loop_
_entity_poly.entity_id
_entity_poly.type
_entity_poly.pdbx_seq_one_letter_code
_entity_poly.pdbx_strand_id
1 'polypeptide(L)'
;MRCGSALVLAAALAGCATHRPVAPPRAVAARPAPSTPDGRVKIGQPYLVLGHWYTPSDDRGYDVTGIASWYGPGFHALATASGERYDQDAISAAHKTLPLPCYVEVSNLDNGRTLVVRVNDRGPFVDGRIIDLSRRSAQLLGVDRPGTAHVRVRRVFPDATLIASLQPPPAPPPPVVAVAAPAPVPVVLTATPPGTVFVQVAAVSDQGRAEWLRGYLQTFAPTVIERSPGGLWRVRLGPFATRDAATPILAQVQAAGYTDARTIVAVPGA
;
A
#
# COMPACT_ATOMS: atom_id res chain seq x y z
N MET A 1 81.57 -27.17 -30.91
CA MET A 1 81.05 -26.93 -29.55
C MET A 1 79.54 -26.66 -29.67
N ARG A 2 78.77 -27.56 -29.10
CA ARG A 2 77.28 -27.62 -29.36
C ARG A 2 76.54 -26.80 -28.31
N CYS A 3 75.76 -25.79 -28.74
CA CYS A 3 74.81 -25.06 -27.91
C CYS A 3 73.44 -25.73 -28.04
N GLY A 4 72.96 -26.29 -26.95
CA GLY A 4 71.60 -26.85 -26.88
C GLY A 4 70.64 -25.82 -26.43
N SER A 5 69.63 -25.55 -27.29
CA SER A 5 68.48 -24.71 -26.92
C SER A 5 67.38 -25.55 -26.26
N ALA A 6 67.10 -25.25 -25.02
CA ALA A 6 65.98 -25.88 -24.31
C ALA A 6 64.67 -25.07 -24.63
N LEU A 7 63.68 -25.75 -25.23
CA LEU A 7 62.35 -25.23 -25.55
C LEU A 7 61.52 -25.45 -24.32
N VAL A 8 61.10 -24.35 -23.66
CA VAL A 8 60.12 -24.39 -22.56
C VAL A 8 58.70 -24.28 -23.14
N LEU A 9 57.92 -25.34 -23.05
CA LEU A 9 56.55 -25.43 -23.49
C LEU A 9 55.65 -24.94 -22.33
N ALA A 10 55.12 -23.71 -22.44
CA ALA A 10 54.13 -23.20 -21.50
C ALA A 10 52.72 -23.70 -21.87
N ALA A 11 52.17 -24.62 -21.07
CA ALA A 11 50.79 -25.05 -21.20
C ALA A 11 49.87 -24.03 -20.56
N ALA A 12 49.08 -23.30 -21.37
CA ALA A 12 48.01 -22.43 -20.93
C ALA A 12 46.77 -23.29 -20.60
N LEU A 13 46.45 -23.41 -19.32
CA LEU A 13 45.19 -23.99 -18.86
C LEU A 13 44.08 -22.92 -19.00
N ALA A 14 43.29 -22.98 -20.07
CA ALA A 14 42.08 -22.23 -20.23
C ALA A 14 40.98 -22.85 -19.36
N GLY A 15 40.79 -22.31 -18.16
CA GLY A 15 39.67 -22.63 -17.28
C GLY A 15 38.38 -22.01 -17.82
N CYS A 16 37.57 -22.78 -18.55
CA CYS A 16 36.18 -22.39 -18.85
C CYS A 16 35.35 -22.40 -17.56
N ALA A 17 35.22 -21.22 -16.96
CA ALA A 17 34.22 -21.02 -15.90
C ALA A 17 32.82 -21.13 -16.53
N THR A 18 32.20 -22.30 -16.45
CA THR A 18 30.78 -22.48 -16.80
C THR A 18 29.94 -21.73 -15.80
N HIS A 19 29.51 -20.54 -16.18
CA HIS A 19 28.46 -19.78 -15.47
C HIS A 19 27.18 -20.61 -15.54
N ARG A 20 26.86 -21.35 -14.48
CA ARG A 20 25.54 -21.97 -14.33
C ARG A 20 24.54 -20.82 -14.14
N PRO A 21 23.53 -20.69 -14.99
CA PRO A 21 22.46 -19.73 -14.75
C PRO A 21 21.78 -20.10 -13.43
N VAL A 22 21.82 -19.18 -12.46
CA VAL A 22 21.05 -19.31 -11.22
C VAL A 22 19.59 -19.28 -11.60
N ALA A 23 18.91 -20.41 -11.45
CA ALA A 23 17.48 -20.48 -11.69
C ALA A 23 16.79 -19.44 -10.78
N PRO A 24 15.81 -18.66 -11.31
CA PRO A 24 15.09 -17.69 -10.51
C PRO A 24 14.43 -18.43 -9.32
N PRO A 25 14.42 -17.83 -8.12
CA PRO A 25 13.80 -18.44 -6.96
C PRO A 25 12.34 -18.75 -7.27
N ARG A 26 11.99 -20.03 -7.13
CA ARG A 26 10.63 -20.52 -7.36
C ARG A 26 9.67 -19.70 -6.51
N ALA A 27 8.67 -19.07 -7.15
CA ALA A 27 7.69 -18.26 -6.47
C ALA A 27 7.02 -19.07 -5.34
N VAL A 28 7.27 -18.67 -4.11
CA VAL A 28 6.62 -19.27 -2.95
C VAL A 28 5.16 -18.82 -2.99
N ALA A 29 4.24 -19.76 -3.16
CA ALA A 29 2.82 -19.48 -3.17
C ALA A 29 2.41 -18.81 -1.87
N ALA A 30 2.03 -17.54 -1.94
CA ALA A 30 1.51 -16.80 -0.82
C ALA A 30 -0.03 -16.75 -0.91
N ARG A 31 -0.66 -16.56 0.22
CA ARG A 31 -2.12 -16.57 0.39
C ARG A 31 -2.80 -15.43 -0.39
N PRO A 32 -3.76 -15.67 -1.30
CA PRO A 32 -4.49 -14.62 -1.99
C PRO A 32 -5.51 -13.93 -1.07
N ALA A 33 -5.87 -12.69 -1.44
CA ALA A 33 -6.94 -11.96 -0.79
C ALA A 33 -8.32 -12.61 -1.02
N PRO A 34 -9.27 -12.52 -0.07
CA PRO A 34 -10.62 -13.03 -0.26
C PRO A 34 -11.31 -12.40 -1.48
N SER A 35 -12.17 -13.17 -2.14
CA SER A 35 -12.97 -12.70 -3.28
C SER A 35 -13.97 -11.62 -2.84
N THR A 36 -14.34 -10.71 -3.73
CA THR A 36 -15.48 -9.81 -3.51
C THR A 36 -16.74 -10.64 -3.23
N PRO A 37 -17.62 -10.18 -2.34
CA PRO A 37 -18.84 -10.93 -2.00
C PRO A 37 -19.73 -11.27 -3.20
N ASP A 38 -19.64 -10.51 -4.30
CA ASP A 38 -20.43 -10.70 -5.51
C ASP A 38 -19.62 -11.09 -6.77
N GLY A 39 -18.29 -11.26 -6.65
CA GLY A 39 -17.41 -11.66 -7.75
C GLY A 39 -17.32 -10.67 -8.92
N ARG A 40 -18.01 -9.53 -8.85
CA ARG A 40 -18.11 -8.57 -9.95
C ARG A 40 -16.97 -7.56 -9.95
N VAL A 41 -16.42 -7.32 -11.13
CA VAL A 41 -15.44 -6.26 -11.37
C VAL A 41 -16.16 -4.91 -11.40
N LYS A 42 -15.74 -3.95 -10.57
CA LYS A 42 -16.27 -2.59 -10.51
C LYS A 42 -15.23 -1.61 -11.05
N ILE A 43 -15.57 -0.85 -12.07
CA ILE A 43 -14.71 0.23 -12.55
C ILE A 43 -14.72 1.37 -11.53
N GLY A 44 -15.89 1.76 -11.07
CA GLY A 44 -16.11 2.86 -10.14
C GLY A 44 -16.33 4.20 -10.83
N GLN A 45 -16.86 5.17 -10.08
CA GLN A 45 -17.06 6.54 -10.56
C GLN A 45 -15.78 7.37 -10.38
N PRO A 46 -15.60 8.46 -11.14
CA PRO A 46 -14.55 9.42 -10.85
C PRO A 46 -14.63 9.91 -9.40
N TYR A 47 -13.48 10.07 -8.76
CA TYR A 47 -13.40 10.48 -7.36
C TYR A 47 -12.28 11.49 -7.14
N LEU A 48 -12.49 12.40 -6.17
CA LEU A 48 -11.56 13.48 -5.82
C LEU A 48 -10.82 13.13 -4.53
N VAL A 49 -9.49 13.18 -4.56
CA VAL A 49 -8.65 13.00 -3.38
C VAL A 49 -7.54 14.05 -3.39
N LEU A 50 -7.39 14.78 -2.29
CA LEU A 50 -6.34 15.81 -2.12
C LEU A 50 -6.30 16.81 -3.30
N GLY A 51 -7.46 17.19 -3.83
CA GLY A 51 -7.56 18.10 -4.96
C GLY A 51 -7.31 17.48 -6.35
N HIS A 52 -6.95 16.20 -6.43
CA HIS A 52 -6.72 15.50 -7.70
C HIS A 52 -7.91 14.59 -8.06
N TRP A 53 -8.40 14.72 -9.29
CA TRP A 53 -9.40 13.82 -9.84
C TRP A 53 -8.77 12.54 -10.37
N TYR A 54 -9.35 11.42 -9.97
CA TYR A 54 -9.00 10.09 -10.46
C TYR A 54 -10.21 9.52 -11.21
N THR A 55 -10.00 9.11 -12.45
CA THR A 55 -11.04 8.50 -13.29
C THR A 55 -10.72 7.02 -13.49
N PRO A 56 -11.39 6.11 -12.79
CA PRO A 56 -11.21 4.68 -13.01
C PRO A 56 -11.64 4.27 -14.42
N SER A 57 -10.89 3.34 -15.02
CA SER A 57 -11.17 2.81 -16.34
C SER A 57 -10.76 1.34 -16.45
N ASP A 58 -11.41 0.56 -17.33
CA ASP A 58 -10.98 -0.80 -17.64
C ASP A 58 -9.86 -0.79 -18.67
N ASP A 59 -8.72 -0.22 -18.29
CA ASP A 59 -7.52 -0.25 -19.12
C ASP A 59 -6.93 -1.67 -19.12
N ARG A 60 -7.26 -2.42 -20.17
CA ARG A 60 -6.81 -3.81 -20.36
C ARG A 60 -5.35 -3.87 -20.85
N GLY A 61 -4.85 -2.80 -21.43
CA GLY A 61 -3.46 -2.66 -21.88
C GLY A 61 -2.53 -1.99 -20.87
N TYR A 62 -2.98 -1.77 -19.64
CA TYR A 62 -2.18 -1.09 -18.62
C TYR A 62 -0.79 -1.73 -18.45
N ASP A 63 0.25 -0.95 -18.70
CA ASP A 63 1.65 -1.35 -18.60
C ASP A 63 2.49 -0.10 -18.34
N VAL A 64 2.78 0.17 -17.06
CA VAL A 64 3.40 1.42 -16.60
C VAL A 64 4.54 1.14 -15.65
N THR A 65 5.61 1.91 -15.76
CA THR A 65 6.75 1.92 -14.84
C THR A 65 6.64 3.11 -13.89
N GLY A 66 6.93 2.88 -12.61
CA GLY A 66 6.89 3.92 -11.58
C GLY A 66 7.34 3.41 -10.22
N ILE A 67 7.00 4.14 -9.17
CA ILE A 67 7.37 3.78 -7.80
C ILE A 67 6.25 2.98 -7.15
N ALA A 68 6.61 1.82 -6.58
CA ALA A 68 5.78 1.10 -5.62
C ALA A 68 6.16 1.49 -4.20
N SER A 69 5.17 1.48 -3.30
CA SER A 69 5.38 1.40 -1.87
C SER A 69 4.51 0.30 -1.28
N TRP A 70 4.38 0.22 0.04
CA TRP A 70 3.51 -0.74 0.68
C TRP A 70 2.76 -0.11 1.86
N TYR A 71 1.61 -0.70 2.19
CA TYR A 71 0.82 -0.28 3.35
C TYR A 71 1.60 -0.52 4.63
N GLY A 72 1.80 0.54 5.40
CA GLY A 72 2.39 0.45 6.72
C GLY A 72 1.52 -0.35 7.71
N PRO A 73 2.01 -0.58 8.93
CA PRO A 73 1.21 -1.16 9.99
C PRO A 73 0.00 -0.26 10.30
N GLY A 74 -1.13 -0.87 10.66
CA GLY A 74 -2.36 -0.14 11.04
C GLY A 74 -3.50 -0.18 10.04
N PHE A 75 -3.31 -0.76 8.85
CA PHE A 75 -4.38 -0.92 7.86
C PHE A 75 -5.11 -2.25 7.95
N HIS A 76 -4.57 -3.21 8.70
CA HIS A 76 -5.14 -4.56 8.80
C HIS A 76 -6.60 -4.53 9.28
N ALA A 77 -7.45 -5.31 8.62
CA ALA A 77 -8.89 -5.43 8.86
C ALA A 77 -9.76 -4.20 8.52
N LEU A 78 -9.19 -3.11 7.98
CA LEU A 78 -10.00 -2.00 7.44
C LEU A 78 -10.69 -2.41 6.13
N ALA A 79 -11.80 -1.75 5.81
CA ALA A 79 -12.49 -1.97 4.55
C ALA A 79 -11.71 -1.36 3.38
N THR A 80 -11.52 -2.14 2.33
CA THR A 80 -10.94 -1.69 1.06
C THR A 80 -12.01 -1.05 0.17
N ALA A 81 -11.61 -0.37 -0.90
CA ALA A 81 -12.52 0.23 -1.86
C ALA A 81 -13.37 -0.80 -2.63
N SER A 82 -12.95 -2.06 -2.70
CA SER A 82 -13.76 -3.17 -3.24
C SER A 82 -14.84 -3.65 -2.27
N GLY A 83 -14.78 -3.25 -0.99
CA GLY A 83 -15.65 -3.72 0.09
C GLY A 83 -15.10 -4.92 0.85
N GLU A 84 -13.92 -5.42 0.50
CA GLU A 84 -13.24 -6.48 1.21
C GLU A 84 -12.55 -5.95 2.46
N ARG A 85 -12.24 -6.84 3.42
CA ARG A 85 -11.33 -6.49 4.51
C ARG A 85 -9.88 -6.60 4.05
N TYR A 86 -9.09 -5.57 4.30
CA TYR A 86 -7.67 -5.61 4.02
C TYR A 86 -6.97 -6.64 4.91
N ASP A 87 -6.34 -7.60 4.28
CA ASP A 87 -5.46 -8.57 4.93
C ASP A 87 -4.01 -8.26 4.53
N GLN A 88 -3.21 -7.81 5.47
CA GLN A 88 -1.81 -7.49 5.25
C GLN A 88 -0.97 -8.70 4.82
N ASP A 89 -1.43 -9.92 5.13
CA ASP A 89 -0.76 -11.18 4.84
C ASP A 89 -1.26 -11.85 3.55
N ALA A 90 -2.27 -11.27 2.90
CA ALA A 90 -2.71 -11.65 1.57
C ALA A 90 -1.85 -10.98 0.48
N ILE A 91 -1.80 -11.59 -0.71
CA ILE A 91 -1.17 -10.97 -1.90
C ILE A 91 -2.17 -10.00 -2.52
N SER A 92 -2.07 -8.73 -2.15
CA SER A 92 -2.94 -7.68 -2.66
C SER A 92 -2.22 -6.35 -2.84
N ALA A 93 -2.90 -5.40 -3.49
CA ALA A 93 -2.40 -4.06 -3.71
C ALA A 93 -3.55 -3.05 -3.89
N ALA A 94 -3.21 -1.75 -3.76
CA ALA A 94 -4.06 -0.65 -4.20
C ALA A 94 -3.55 -0.01 -5.48
N HIS A 95 -4.48 0.41 -6.33
CA HIS A 95 -4.20 1.14 -7.56
C HIS A 95 -5.21 2.28 -7.77
N LYS A 96 -4.73 3.39 -8.35
CA LYS A 96 -5.53 4.62 -8.49
C LYS A 96 -6.77 4.43 -9.37
N THR A 97 -6.61 3.79 -10.53
CA THR A 97 -7.63 3.85 -11.60
C THR A 97 -8.04 2.49 -12.17
N LEU A 98 -7.30 1.42 -11.92
CA LEU A 98 -7.67 0.10 -12.44
C LEU A 98 -8.98 -0.40 -11.83
N PRO A 99 -9.74 -1.28 -12.51
CA PRO A 99 -10.96 -1.87 -11.97
C PRO A 99 -10.71 -2.67 -10.69
N LEU A 100 -11.70 -2.77 -9.82
CA LEU A 100 -11.63 -3.53 -8.57
C LEU A 100 -12.68 -4.65 -8.55
N PRO A 101 -12.28 -5.89 -8.27
CA PRO A 101 -10.91 -6.37 -8.22
C PRO A 101 -10.34 -6.62 -9.62
N CYS A 102 -9.02 -6.54 -9.76
CA CYS A 102 -8.33 -7.00 -10.96
C CYS A 102 -6.96 -7.58 -10.58
N TYR A 103 -6.24 -8.11 -11.56
CA TYR A 103 -4.91 -8.65 -11.35
C TYR A 103 -3.89 -7.87 -12.17
N VAL A 104 -2.74 -7.65 -11.54
CA VAL A 104 -1.56 -7.07 -12.20
C VAL A 104 -0.33 -7.90 -11.88
N GLU A 105 0.58 -7.98 -12.84
CA GLU A 105 1.94 -8.44 -12.63
C GLU A 105 2.78 -7.24 -12.22
N VAL A 106 3.46 -7.36 -11.09
CA VAL A 106 4.38 -6.35 -10.58
C VAL A 106 5.79 -6.91 -10.67
N SER A 107 6.64 -6.28 -11.47
CA SER A 107 8.07 -6.61 -11.56
C SER A 107 8.88 -5.53 -10.86
N ASN A 108 9.62 -5.91 -9.82
CA ASN A 108 10.57 -5.03 -9.15
C ASN A 108 11.83 -4.94 -10.02
N LEU A 109 12.08 -3.76 -10.58
CA LEU A 109 13.18 -3.50 -11.51
C LEU A 109 14.55 -3.42 -10.81
N ASP A 110 14.55 -3.19 -9.48
CA ASP A 110 15.78 -3.07 -8.70
C ASP A 110 16.39 -4.46 -8.38
N ASN A 111 15.56 -5.53 -8.38
CA ASN A 111 16.01 -6.89 -7.99
C ASN A 111 15.51 -8.02 -8.90
N GLY A 112 14.71 -7.71 -9.92
CA GLY A 112 14.17 -8.67 -10.90
C GLY A 112 13.07 -9.60 -10.40
N ARG A 113 12.57 -9.43 -9.17
CA ARG A 113 11.45 -10.25 -8.64
C ARG A 113 10.14 -9.84 -9.28
N THR A 114 9.32 -10.83 -9.58
CA THR A 114 7.99 -10.61 -10.20
C THR A 114 6.92 -11.36 -9.42
N LEU A 115 5.75 -10.73 -9.28
CA LEU A 115 4.62 -11.28 -8.55
C LEU A 115 3.31 -10.83 -9.19
N VAL A 116 2.36 -11.77 -9.36
CA VAL A 116 0.99 -11.40 -9.69
C VAL A 116 0.25 -11.06 -8.41
N VAL A 117 -0.33 -9.86 -8.36
CA VAL A 117 -1.05 -9.34 -7.19
C VAL A 117 -2.49 -9.00 -7.55
N ARG A 118 -3.39 -9.15 -6.59
CA ARG A 118 -4.79 -8.75 -6.72
C ARG A 118 -4.95 -7.31 -6.30
N VAL A 119 -5.43 -6.45 -7.20
CA VAL A 119 -5.77 -5.07 -6.90
C VAL A 119 -7.20 -5.03 -6.38
N ASN A 120 -7.40 -4.67 -5.13
CA ASN A 120 -8.71 -4.61 -4.47
C ASN A 120 -8.97 -3.31 -3.73
N ASP A 121 -8.03 -2.35 -3.80
CA ASP A 121 -8.16 -1.08 -3.12
C ASP A 121 -7.74 0.11 -3.98
N ARG A 122 -8.07 1.35 -3.53
CA ARG A 122 -7.72 2.62 -4.13
C ARG A 122 -6.52 3.28 -3.44
N GLY A 123 -5.60 3.78 -4.23
CA GLY A 123 -4.34 4.42 -3.85
C GLY A 123 -3.22 4.00 -4.79
N PRO A 124 -2.00 4.47 -4.57
CA PRO A 124 -1.55 5.47 -3.60
C PRO A 124 -2.00 6.88 -3.97
N PHE A 125 -2.14 7.74 -2.97
CA PHE A 125 -2.47 9.16 -3.18
C PHE A 125 -1.27 10.05 -2.83
N VAL A 126 -0.08 9.55 -3.14
CA VAL A 126 1.20 10.23 -3.04
C VAL A 126 1.76 10.36 -4.46
N ASP A 127 2.33 11.51 -4.77
CA ASP A 127 2.88 11.78 -6.09
C ASP A 127 4.06 10.84 -6.42
N GLY A 128 4.19 10.50 -7.70
CA GLY A 128 5.22 9.59 -8.19
C GLY A 128 4.98 8.11 -7.91
N ARG A 129 4.12 7.75 -6.95
CA ARG A 129 3.78 6.34 -6.68
C ARG A 129 2.63 5.87 -7.56
N ILE A 130 2.71 4.63 -8.04
CA ILE A 130 1.70 4.05 -8.92
C ILE A 130 0.94 2.88 -8.28
N ILE A 131 1.51 2.20 -7.29
CA ILE A 131 0.92 1.06 -6.62
C ILE A 131 1.37 1.00 -5.16
N ASP A 132 0.45 0.63 -4.25
CA ASP A 132 0.76 0.30 -2.85
C ASP A 132 0.51 -1.19 -2.61
N LEU A 133 1.55 -1.90 -2.18
CA LEU A 133 1.54 -3.34 -1.97
C LEU A 133 1.04 -3.68 -0.57
N SER A 134 0.42 -4.85 -0.39
CA SER A 134 0.26 -5.42 0.96
C SER A 134 1.64 -5.73 1.57
N ARG A 135 1.71 -5.89 2.89
CA ARG A 135 2.94 -6.32 3.58
C ARG A 135 3.50 -7.59 2.94
N ARG A 136 2.65 -8.58 2.68
CA ARG A 136 3.08 -9.85 2.09
C ARG A 136 3.60 -9.68 0.67
N SER A 137 2.90 -8.91 -0.16
CA SER A 137 3.36 -8.60 -1.52
C SER A 137 4.71 -7.89 -1.50
N ALA A 138 4.89 -6.93 -0.59
CA ALA A 138 6.15 -6.20 -0.43
C ALA A 138 7.32 -7.12 -0.03
N GLN A 139 7.09 -8.04 0.92
CA GLN A 139 8.09 -9.03 1.33
C GLN A 139 8.53 -9.93 0.17
N LEU A 140 7.57 -10.42 -0.61
CA LEU A 140 7.86 -11.30 -1.76
C LEU A 140 8.63 -10.58 -2.85
N LEU A 141 8.30 -9.31 -3.10
CA LEU A 141 8.97 -8.45 -4.07
C LEU A 141 10.27 -7.82 -3.53
N GLY A 142 10.54 -7.90 -2.22
CA GLY A 142 11.71 -7.29 -1.58
C GLY A 142 11.60 -5.77 -1.44
N VAL A 143 10.38 -5.25 -1.31
CA VAL A 143 10.07 -3.82 -1.13
C VAL A 143 9.89 -3.45 0.34
N ASP A 144 9.67 -4.42 1.21
CA ASP A 144 9.35 -4.22 2.64
C ASP A 144 10.44 -3.48 3.41
N ARG A 145 11.72 -3.79 3.16
CA ARG A 145 12.87 -3.17 3.84
C ARG A 145 13.22 -1.79 3.30
N PRO A 146 13.37 -1.58 1.97
CA PRO A 146 13.63 -0.25 1.43
C PRO A 146 12.41 0.67 1.51
N GLY A 147 11.20 0.15 1.71
CA GLY A 147 9.96 0.90 1.77
C GLY A 147 9.36 1.26 0.42
N THR A 148 10.20 1.46 -0.59
CA THR A 148 9.83 1.74 -1.98
C THR A 148 10.73 0.98 -2.96
N ALA A 149 10.28 0.83 -4.22
CA ALA A 149 11.08 0.27 -5.30
C ALA A 149 10.61 0.79 -6.66
N HIS A 150 11.49 0.78 -7.66
CA HIS A 150 11.10 0.96 -9.06
C HIS A 150 10.44 -0.31 -9.57
N VAL A 151 9.21 -0.18 -10.08
CA VAL A 151 8.45 -1.34 -10.56
C VAL A 151 7.87 -1.08 -11.95
N ARG A 152 7.64 -2.17 -12.70
CA ARG A 152 6.73 -2.21 -13.83
C ARG A 152 5.45 -2.90 -13.39
N VAL A 153 4.32 -2.28 -13.65
CA VAL A 153 2.98 -2.81 -13.34
C VAL A 153 2.23 -3.06 -14.62
N ARG A 154 1.89 -4.31 -14.90
CA ARG A 154 1.19 -4.74 -16.11
C ARG A 154 -0.11 -5.44 -15.78
N ARG A 155 -1.21 -5.05 -16.43
CA ARG A 155 -2.49 -5.75 -16.28
C ARG A 155 -2.39 -7.17 -16.82
N VAL A 156 -2.89 -8.13 -16.05
CA VAL A 156 -2.96 -9.56 -16.43
C VAL A 156 -4.34 -10.13 -16.20
N PHE A 157 -4.67 -11.19 -16.94
CA PHE A 157 -5.95 -11.88 -16.89
C PHE A 157 -5.68 -13.36 -16.61
N PRO A 158 -5.36 -13.70 -15.34
CA PRO A 158 -5.10 -15.08 -14.98
C PRO A 158 -6.33 -15.95 -15.24
N ASP A 159 -6.13 -17.17 -15.71
CA ASP A 159 -7.21 -18.14 -15.88
C ASP A 159 -7.73 -18.63 -14.51
N ALA A 160 -8.89 -19.32 -14.55
CA ALA A 160 -9.52 -19.82 -13.34
C ALA A 160 -8.62 -20.80 -12.57
N THR A 161 -7.75 -21.54 -13.26
CA THR A 161 -6.82 -22.51 -12.68
C THR A 161 -5.73 -21.79 -11.90
N LEU A 162 -5.16 -20.72 -12.48
CA LEU A 162 -4.16 -19.90 -11.79
C LEU A 162 -4.80 -19.15 -10.61
N ILE A 163 -5.99 -18.59 -10.79
CA ILE A 163 -6.74 -17.95 -9.69
C ILE A 163 -6.98 -18.95 -8.56
N ALA A 164 -7.45 -20.17 -8.87
CA ALA A 164 -7.69 -21.21 -7.87
C ALA A 164 -6.41 -21.66 -7.16
N SER A 165 -5.28 -21.75 -7.88
CA SER A 165 -3.98 -22.09 -7.30
C SER A 165 -3.42 -20.99 -6.38
N LEU A 166 -3.86 -19.76 -6.61
CA LEU A 166 -3.54 -18.60 -5.78
C LEU A 166 -4.51 -18.44 -4.60
N GLN A 167 -5.62 -19.18 -4.55
CA GLN A 167 -6.56 -19.14 -3.42
C GLN A 167 -6.16 -20.15 -2.33
N PRO A 168 -6.11 -19.76 -1.05
CA PRO A 168 -5.99 -20.72 0.03
C PRO A 168 -7.27 -21.56 0.09
N PRO A 169 -7.21 -22.77 0.67
CA PRO A 169 -8.42 -23.48 1.02
C PRO A 169 -9.30 -22.57 1.89
N PRO A 170 -10.64 -22.63 1.72
CA PRO A 170 -11.55 -21.82 2.52
C PRO A 170 -11.22 -22.02 4.00
N ALA A 171 -10.98 -20.91 4.70
CA ALA A 171 -10.79 -20.98 6.14
C ALA A 171 -12.01 -21.66 6.76
N PRO A 172 -11.84 -22.57 7.75
CA PRO A 172 -12.97 -23.09 8.48
C PRO A 172 -13.79 -21.91 9.01
N PRO A 173 -15.11 -21.98 8.98
CA PRO A 173 -15.94 -20.91 9.48
C PRO A 173 -15.47 -20.58 10.90
N PRO A 174 -15.28 -19.30 11.24
CA PRO A 174 -14.91 -18.94 12.60
C PRO A 174 -15.96 -19.54 13.53
N PRO A 175 -15.55 -20.08 14.70
CA PRO A 175 -16.52 -20.52 15.68
C PRO A 175 -17.46 -19.35 15.92
N VAL A 176 -18.76 -19.60 15.80
CA VAL A 176 -19.80 -18.61 16.06
C VAL A 176 -19.76 -18.33 17.57
N VAL A 177 -18.79 -17.55 18.00
CA VAL A 177 -18.84 -16.90 19.30
C VAL A 177 -19.87 -15.81 19.08
N ALA A 178 -21.02 -15.95 19.69
CA ALA A 178 -21.99 -14.87 19.80
C ALA A 178 -21.27 -13.74 20.57
N VAL A 179 -20.61 -12.87 19.82
CA VAL A 179 -20.10 -11.62 20.36
C VAL A 179 -21.35 -10.80 20.64
N ALA A 180 -21.75 -10.75 21.91
CA ALA A 180 -22.67 -9.74 22.37
C ALA A 180 -22.17 -8.42 21.81
N ALA A 181 -23.04 -7.70 21.11
CA ALA A 181 -22.70 -6.39 20.54
C ALA A 181 -22.04 -5.57 21.67
N PRO A 182 -20.81 -5.06 21.46
CA PRO A 182 -20.22 -4.18 22.44
C PRO A 182 -21.20 -3.03 22.65
N ALA A 183 -21.62 -2.84 23.89
CA ALA A 183 -22.40 -1.68 24.26
C ALA A 183 -21.68 -0.44 23.71
N PRO A 184 -22.40 0.54 23.16
CA PRO A 184 -21.77 1.75 22.64
C PRO A 184 -20.96 2.36 23.78
N VAL A 185 -19.63 2.29 23.67
CA VAL A 185 -18.74 3.03 24.56
C VAL A 185 -19.11 4.49 24.36
N PRO A 186 -19.50 5.21 25.42
CA PRO A 186 -19.77 6.62 25.29
C PRO A 186 -18.50 7.27 24.75
N VAL A 187 -18.60 7.86 23.56
CA VAL A 187 -17.55 8.75 23.04
C VAL A 187 -17.55 9.92 24.00
N VAL A 188 -16.67 9.85 25.00
CA VAL A 188 -16.38 11.01 25.86
C VAL A 188 -15.77 12.04 24.92
N LEU A 189 -16.59 12.99 24.46
CA LEU A 189 -16.13 14.22 23.88
C LEU A 189 -15.38 14.97 24.99
N THR A 190 -14.14 14.59 25.25
CA THR A 190 -13.25 15.39 26.08
C THR A 190 -13.08 16.71 25.34
N ALA A 191 -13.67 17.77 25.89
CA ALA A 191 -13.51 19.13 25.40
C ALA A 191 -12.00 19.39 25.27
N THR A 192 -11.56 19.67 24.05
CA THR A 192 -10.15 19.95 23.74
C THR A 192 -9.73 21.21 24.52
N PRO A 193 -8.66 21.19 25.34
CA PRO A 193 -8.22 22.35 26.07
C PRO A 193 -7.96 23.54 25.14
N PRO A 194 -8.30 24.77 25.51
CA PRO A 194 -8.00 25.94 24.69
C PRO A 194 -6.50 26.07 24.44
N GLY A 195 -6.11 26.29 23.19
CA GLY A 195 -4.71 26.39 22.77
C GLY A 195 -4.06 25.10 22.24
N THR A 196 -4.81 24.00 22.17
CA THR A 196 -4.29 22.75 21.62
C THR A 196 -4.04 22.86 20.11
N VAL A 197 -2.83 22.48 19.68
CA VAL A 197 -2.39 22.56 18.30
C VAL A 197 -2.61 21.21 17.59
N PHE A 198 -3.09 21.26 16.36
CA PHE A 198 -3.20 20.09 15.47
C PHE A 198 -2.53 20.39 14.13
N VAL A 199 -2.12 19.33 13.42
CA VAL A 199 -1.82 19.38 12.00
C VAL A 199 -3.03 18.86 11.25
N GLN A 200 -3.80 19.74 10.59
CA GLN A 200 -4.90 19.34 9.72
C GLN A 200 -4.35 18.92 8.39
N VAL A 201 -4.61 17.67 8.00
CA VAL A 201 -4.08 17.05 6.77
C VAL A 201 -5.13 17.05 5.66
N ALA A 202 -6.39 16.76 6.02
CA ALA A 202 -7.46 16.68 5.03
C ALA A 202 -8.82 17.06 5.62
N ALA A 203 -9.76 17.39 4.73
CA ALA A 203 -11.17 17.46 5.01
C ALA A 203 -11.91 16.74 3.85
N VAL A 204 -12.58 15.62 4.13
CA VAL A 204 -13.18 14.75 3.13
C VAL A 204 -14.67 14.54 3.40
N SER A 205 -15.46 14.31 2.36
CA SER A 205 -16.91 14.11 2.49
C SER A 205 -17.28 12.69 2.91
N ASP A 206 -16.42 11.71 2.61
CA ASP A 206 -16.65 10.30 2.90
C ASP A 206 -16.00 9.88 4.21
N GLN A 207 -16.78 9.23 5.08
CA GLN A 207 -16.31 8.78 6.39
C GLN A 207 -15.28 7.66 6.25
N GLY A 208 -15.50 6.68 5.37
CA GLY A 208 -14.57 5.58 5.14
C GLY A 208 -13.22 6.10 4.70
N ARG A 209 -13.23 7.18 3.90
CA ARG A 209 -12.03 7.87 3.48
C ARG A 209 -11.29 8.56 4.62
N ALA A 210 -12.02 9.19 5.54
CA ALA A 210 -11.44 9.81 6.73
C ALA A 210 -10.81 8.75 7.65
N GLU A 211 -11.49 7.62 7.85
CA GLU A 211 -10.98 6.49 8.62
C GLU A 211 -9.72 5.89 7.97
N TRP A 212 -9.72 5.76 6.65
CA TRP A 212 -8.54 5.33 5.91
C TRP A 212 -7.34 6.26 6.15
N LEU A 213 -7.55 7.59 5.99
CA LEU A 213 -6.53 8.59 6.26
C LEU A 213 -6.05 8.56 7.71
N ARG A 214 -6.94 8.36 8.67
CA ARG A 214 -6.59 8.21 10.08
C ARG A 214 -5.62 7.05 10.27
N GLY A 215 -5.93 5.86 9.72
CA GLY A 215 -5.08 4.69 9.80
C GLY A 215 -3.68 4.93 9.24
N TYR A 216 -3.59 5.58 8.08
CA TYR A 216 -2.31 5.92 7.48
C TYR A 216 -1.52 6.95 8.30
N LEU A 217 -2.17 8.01 8.75
CA LEU A 217 -1.51 9.14 9.43
C LEU A 217 -1.09 8.82 10.86
N GLN A 218 -1.67 7.79 11.49
CA GLN A 218 -1.23 7.30 12.81
C GLN A 218 0.24 6.88 12.85
N THR A 219 0.84 6.57 11.70
CA THR A 219 2.28 6.27 11.62
C THR A 219 3.17 7.48 11.89
N PHE A 220 2.64 8.70 11.74
CA PHE A 220 3.35 9.95 11.99
C PHE A 220 3.09 10.49 13.41
N ALA A 221 1.83 10.48 13.85
CA ALA A 221 1.40 10.92 15.18
C ALA A 221 -0.03 10.45 15.47
N PRO A 222 -0.51 10.48 16.72
CA PRO A 222 -1.91 10.24 17.05
C PRO A 222 -2.81 11.05 16.13
N THR A 223 -3.83 10.40 15.55
CA THR A 223 -4.69 11.01 14.53
C THR A 223 -6.14 10.93 14.95
N VAL A 224 -6.84 12.06 14.88
CA VAL A 224 -8.27 12.18 15.17
C VAL A 224 -9.03 12.55 13.91
N ILE A 225 -10.27 12.08 13.82
CA ILE A 225 -11.23 12.51 12.81
C ILE A 225 -12.41 13.19 13.50
N GLU A 226 -12.86 14.28 12.93
CA GLU A 226 -13.95 15.08 13.46
C GLU A 226 -14.89 15.50 12.34
N ARG A 227 -16.19 15.40 12.56
CA ARG A 227 -17.17 15.88 11.59
C ARG A 227 -17.37 17.38 11.76
N SER A 228 -17.11 18.16 10.70
CA SER A 228 -17.35 19.60 10.72
C SER A 228 -18.84 19.93 10.58
N PRO A 229 -19.29 21.12 11.00
CA PRO A 229 -20.68 21.57 10.79
C PRO A 229 -21.09 21.55 9.32
N GLY A 230 -20.15 21.73 8.38
CA GLY A 230 -20.37 21.63 6.94
C GLY A 230 -20.41 20.20 6.38
N GLY A 231 -20.46 19.17 7.24
CA GLY A 231 -20.62 17.77 6.86
C GLY A 231 -19.33 17.07 6.42
N LEU A 232 -18.20 17.77 6.37
CA LEU A 232 -16.91 17.19 6.03
C LEU A 232 -16.25 16.51 7.25
N TRP A 233 -15.53 15.44 7.00
CA TRP A 233 -14.69 14.77 7.98
C TRP A 233 -13.30 15.38 7.94
N ARG A 234 -12.89 16.03 9.04
CA ARG A 234 -11.56 16.63 9.20
C ARG A 234 -10.63 15.60 9.80
N VAL A 235 -9.48 15.35 9.14
CA VAL A 235 -8.43 14.43 9.61
C VAL A 235 -7.28 15.26 10.13
N ARG A 236 -6.95 15.08 11.41
CA ARG A 236 -5.98 15.89 12.15
C ARG A 236 -5.01 15.03 12.94
N LEU A 237 -3.73 15.37 12.90
CA LEU A 237 -2.67 14.81 13.77
C LEU A 237 -2.55 15.63 15.04
N GLY A 238 -2.31 14.98 16.14
CA GLY A 238 -2.21 15.60 17.45
C GLY A 238 -3.18 14.97 18.46
N PRO A 239 -3.37 15.60 19.63
CA PRO A 239 -3.02 16.99 20.00
C PRO A 239 -1.53 17.22 20.27
N PHE A 240 -1.03 18.42 19.95
CA PHE A 240 0.30 18.88 20.29
C PHE A 240 0.21 20.04 21.30
N ALA A 241 1.16 20.08 22.23
CA ALA A 241 1.18 21.12 23.25
C ALA A 241 1.55 22.52 22.69
N THR A 242 2.38 22.55 21.65
CA THR A 242 2.87 23.79 21.03
C THR A 242 2.94 23.66 19.50
N ARG A 243 3.06 24.78 18.80
CA ARG A 243 3.33 24.79 17.35
C ARG A 243 4.68 24.18 17.00
N ASP A 244 5.69 24.40 17.84
CA ASP A 244 7.03 23.86 17.62
C ASP A 244 7.02 22.33 17.69
N ALA A 245 6.22 21.73 18.58
CA ALA A 245 6.05 20.28 18.64
C ALA A 245 5.31 19.72 17.40
N ALA A 246 4.45 20.51 16.76
CA ALA A 246 3.74 20.12 15.55
C ALA A 246 4.59 20.30 14.27
N THR A 247 5.58 21.18 14.26
CA THR A 247 6.38 21.53 13.07
C THR A 247 7.10 20.34 12.43
N PRO A 248 7.81 19.45 13.16
CA PRO A 248 8.47 18.30 12.55
C PRO A 248 7.47 17.32 11.95
N ILE A 249 6.30 17.14 12.56
CA ILE A 249 5.24 16.27 12.03
C ILE A 249 4.62 16.88 10.78
N LEU A 250 4.39 18.20 10.75
CA LEU A 250 3.93 18.91 9.56
C LEU A 250 4.90 18.69 8.38
N ALA A 251 6.21 18.85 8.63
CA ALA A 251 7.22 18.66 7.58
C ALA A 251 7.25 17.22 7.06
N GLN A 252 7.14 16.22 7.95
CA GLN A 252 7.08 14.81 7.55
C GLN A 252 5.84 14.51 6.68
N VAL A 253 4.67 15.02 7.10
CA VAL A 253 3.41 14.83 6.39
C VAL A 253 3.44 15.53 5.03
N GLN A 254 4.01 16.72 4.94
CA GLN A 254 4.19 17.44 3.67
C GLN A 254 5.16 16.71 2.74
N ALA A 255 6.26 16.18 3.27
CA ALA A 255 7.20 15.34 2.52
C ALA A 255 6.56 14.02 2.05
N ALA A 256 5.57 13.51 2.77
CA ALA A 256 4.77 12.35 2.37
C ALA A 256 3.69 12.68 1.30
N GLY A 257 3.66 13.92 0.77
CA GLY A 257 2.79 14.35 -0.32
C GLY A 257 1.53 15.11 0.10
N TYR A 258 1.33 15.37 1.39
CA TYR A 258 0.19 16.18 1.88
C TYR A 258 0.59 17.66 1.97
N THR A 259 0.90 18.26 0.84
CA THR A 259 1.45 19.64 0.74
C THR A 259 0.53 20.70 1.34
N ASP A 260 -0.80 20.47 1.34
CA ASP A 260 -1.81 21.37 1.91
C ASP A 260 -1.98 21.22 3.44
N ALA A 261 -1.24 20.30 4.06
CA ALA A 261 -1.26 20.13 5.51
C ALA A 261 -0.78 21.42 6.19
N ARG A 262 -1.48 21.79 7.28
CA ARG A 262 -1.20 23.01 8.02
C ARG A 262 -1.48 22.85 9.50
N THR A 263 -0.75 23.61 10.32
CA THR A 263 -1.06 23.70 11.74
C THR A 263 -2.31 24.54 11.97
N ILE A 264 -3.17 24.08 12.86
CA ILE A 264 -4.35 24.79 13.35
C ILE A 264 -4.34 24.79 14.87
N VAL A 265 -4.89 25.84 15.47
CA VAL A 265 -5.17 25.91 16.92
C VAL A 265 -6.65 25.58 17.10
N ALA A 266 -6.95 24.62 17.97
CA ALA A 266 -8.35 24.32 18.29
C ALA A 266 -8.95 25.50 19.05
N VAL A 267 -10.02 26.07 18.50
CA VAL A 267 -10.85 27.04 19.17
C VAL A 267 -12.05 26.26 19.73
N PRO A 268 -12.32 26.34 21.05
CA PRO A 268 -13.49 25.70 21.62
C PRO A 268 -14.78 26.22 20.94
N GLY A 269 -15.57 25.32 20.37
CA GLY A 269 -16.92 25.65 19.87
C GLY A 269 -17.01 26.20 18.43
N ALA A 270 -16.01 25.96 17.54
CA ALA A 270 -16.10 26.29 16.12
C ALA A 270 -16.28 25.04 15.25
#